data_a0ac3997aed4937ea05a082e67fcccc5
#
_entry.id   a0ac3997aed4937ea05a082e67fcccc5
#
_cell.length_a   1.000
_cell.length_b   1.000
_cell.length_c   1.000
_cell.angle_alpha   90.00
_cell.angle_beta   90.00
_cell.angle_gamma   90.00
#
_symmetry.space_group_name_H-M   'P 1'
#
loop_
_entity.id
_entity.type
_entity.pdbx_description
1 polymer ?
#
loop_
_entity_poly.entity_id
_entity_poly.type
_entity_poly.pdbx_seq_one_letter_code
_entity_poly.pdbx_strand_id
1 'polypeptide(L)'
;MSRPAPAIVILGNGSLDTARRIQQLLPGASVLGLAGRVDGADRSYSDFGDTVRQLYQQDTPIIALCAAGIVIRTLAPLLLEKGAEPPVLAVAEDASAVVPLLGGLGGVNDLARVIAAGLGIAPA
;
A
#
# COMPACT_ATOMS: atom_id res chain seq x y z
N MET A 1 -11.62 12.16 -13.38
CA MET A 1 -11.04 12.60 -12.11
C MET A 1 -9.95 11.65 -11.69
N SER A 2 -8.87 12.19 -11.19
CA SER A 2 -7.78 11.37 -10.72
C SER A 2 -8.06 10.81 -9.32
N ARG A 3 -7.44 9.68 -9.00
CA ARG A 3 -7.51 9.10 -7.67
C ARG A 3 -6.75 9.94 -6.65
N PRO A 4 -7.06 9.80 -5.36
CA PRO A 4 -6.22 10.36 -4.32
C PRO A 4 -4.77 9.86 -4.44
N ALA A 5 -3.84 10.59 -3.84
CA ALA A 5 -2.45 10.16 -3.79
C ALA A 5 -2.31 8.85 -3.01
N PRO A 6 -1.31 8.02 -3.34
CA PRO A 6 -1.17 6.72 -2.69
C PRO A 6 -0.94 6.81 -1.19
N ALA A 7 -1.45 5.82 -0.47
CA ALA A 7 -1.19 5.61 0.95
C ALA A 7 -0.24 4.42 1.13
N ILE A 8 0.85 4.65 1.86
CA ILE A 8 1.82 3.62 2.19
C ILE A 8 1.59 3.25 3.65
N VAL A 9 1.11 2.03 3.90
CA VAL A 9 0.63 1.61 5.23
C VAL A 9 1.66 0.68 5.85
N ILE A 10 2.16 1.06 7.02
CA ILE A 10 3.16 0.26 7.75
C ILE A 10 2.69 -0.07 9.17
N LEU A 11 3.18 -1.19 9.69
CA LEU A 11 2.76 -1.76 10.98
C LEU A 11 3.81 -1.59 12.07
N GLY A 12 5.04 -1.24 11.71
CA GLY A 12 6.12 -1.08 12.68
C GLY A 12 7.26 -0.22 12.14
N ASN A 13 8.12 0.24 13.03
CA ASN A 13 9.24 1.10 12.67
C ASN A 13 10.25 0.44 11.72
N GLY A 14 10.33 -0.89 11.74
CA GLY A 14 11.22 -1.62 10.84
C GLY A 14 10.90 -1.45 9.36
N SER A 15 9.69 -1.01 9.03
CA SER A 15 9.27 -0.77 7.65
C SER A 15 9.44 0.69 7.21
N LEU A 16 9.81 1.59 8.11
CA LEU A 16 9.80 3.02 7.83
C LEU A 16 10.77 3.41 6.71
N ASP A 17 11.98 2.87 6.73
CA ASP A 17 12.96 3.19 5.69
C ASP A 17 12.47 2.77 4.30
N THR A 18 11.94 1.56 4.17
CA THR A 18 11.38 1.09 2.91
C THR A 18 10.20 1.97 2.48
N ALA A 19 9.32 2.31 3.42
CA ALA A 19 8.19 3.20 3.15
C ALA A 19 8.64 4.56 2.62
N ARG A 20 9.66 5.14 3.23
CA ARG A 20 10.20 6.45 2.79
C ARG A 20 10.84 6.36 1.40
N ARG A 21 11.53 5.27 1.09
CA ARG A 21 12.05 5.05 -0.27
C ARG A 21 10.93 4.99 -1.29
N ILE A 22 9.85 4.29 -0.99
CA ILE A 22 8.68 4.21 -1.89
C ILE A 22 8.04 5.59 -2.03
N GLN A 23 7.90 6.33 -0.94
CA GLN A 23 7.30 7.66 -0.95
C GLN A 23 8.00 8.61 -1.91
N GLN A 24 9.32 8.52 -2.00
CA GLN A 24 10.10 9.35 -2.92
C GLN A 24 9.82 9.06 -4.38
N LEU A 25 9.29 7.89 -4.69
CA LEU A 25 8.97 7.47 -6.06
C LEU A 25 7.55 7.89 -6.47
N LEU A 26 6.70 8.24 -5.51
CA LEU A 26 5.27 8.46 -5.75
C LEU A 26 4.85 9.85 -5.25
N PRO A 27 4.73 10.83 -6.17
CA PRO A 27 4.38 12.20 -5.77
C PRO A 27 3.09 12.26 -4.96
N GLY A 28 3.14 12.96 -3.84
CA GLY A 28 1.98 13.16 -2.96
C GLY A 28 1.67 12.01 -2.02
N ALA A 29 2.40 10.89 -2.08
CA ALA A 29 2.13 9.75 -1.22
C ALA A 29 2.39 10.07 0.25
N SER A 30 1.58 9.49 1.13
CA SER A 30 1.72 9.62 2.59
C SER A 30 2.06 8.28 3.21
N VAL A 31 2.87 8.30 4.27
CA VAL A 31 3.17 7.12 5.08
C VAL A 31 2.25 7.12 6.29
N LEU A 32 1.45 6.05 6.43
CA LEU A 32 0.54 5.85 7.54
C LEU A 32 1.11 4.77 8.45
N GLY A 33 1.32 5.10 9.72
CA GLY A 33 1.92 4.20 10.69
C GLY A 33 0.98 3.86 11.84
N LEU A 34 1.04 2.61 12.30
CA LEU A 34 0.20 2.14 13.40
C LEU A 34 0.56 2.89 14.70
N ALA A 35 -0.43 3.51 15.30
CA ALA A 35 -0.27 4.26 16.54
C ALA A 35 0.32 3.36 17.62
N GLY A 36 1.32 3.89 18.34
CA GLY A 36 2.03 3.14 19.38
C GLY A 36 3.11 2.18 18.86
N ARG A 37 3.21 1.98 17.56
CA ARG A 37 4.19 1.07 16.94
C ARG A 37 5.12 1.81 15.98
N VAL A 38 4.67 2.92 15.39
CA VAL A 38 5.44 3.67 14.42
C VAL A 38 5.60 5.10 14.88
N ASP A 39 6.85 5.55 14.95
CA ASP A 39 7.20 6.96 15.17
C ASP A 39 7.70 7.55 13.86
N GLY A 40 7.31 8.78 13.56
CA GLY A 40 7.83 9.49 12.40
C GLY A 40 7.09 9.24 11.09
N ALA A 41 5.91 8.61 11.12
CA ALA A 41 5.03 8.53 9.96
C ALA A 41 4.35 9.89 9.72
N ASP A 42 3.81 10.07 8.51
CA ASP A 42 3.07 11.31 8.17
C ASP A 42 1.73 11.36 8.89
N ARG A 43 1.09 10.20 9.08
CA ARG A 43 -0.17 10.06 9.80
C ARG A 43 -0.15 8.80 10.65
N SER A 44 -0.94 8.79 11.71
CA SER A 44 -1.16 7.60 12.53
C SER A 44 -2.55 7.02 12.29
N TYR A 45 -2.65 5.72 12.40
CA TYR A 45 -3.95 5.02 12.39
C TYR A 45 -4.01 4.04 13.56
N SER A 46 -5.22 3.69 13.98
CA SER A 46 -5.43 2.83 15.15
C SER A 46 -5.69 1.38 14.81
N ASP A 47 -6.35 1.12 13.68
CA ASP A 47 -6.77 -0.22 13.28
C ASP A 47 -6.44 -0.45 11.81
N PHE A 48 -5.62 -1.46 11.55
CA PHE A 48 -5.15 -1.74 10.19
C PHE A 48 -6.30 -2.09 9.25
N GLY A 49 -7.17 -3.00 9.68
CA GLY A 49 -8.27 -3.46 8.84
C GLY A 49 -9.23 -2.33 8.46
N ASP A 50 -9.66 -1.56 9.44
CA ASP A 50 -10.58 -0.44 9.19
C ASP A 50 -9.94 0.60 8.28
N THR A 51 -8.68 0.91 8.51
CA THR A 51 -7.95 1.90 7.71
C THR A 51 -7.80 1.44 6.26
N VAL A 52 -7.39 0.20 6.03
CA VAL A 52 -7.21 -0.32 4.68
C VAL A 52 -8.53 -0.39 3.94
N ARG A 53 -9.60 -0.84 4.60
CA ARG A 53 -10.94 -0.86 3.98
C ARG A 53 -11.43 0.54 3.63
N GLN A 54 -11.21 1.53 4.51
CA GLN A 54 -11.56 2.92 4.21
C GLN A 54 -10.82 3.46 3.00
N LEU A 55 -9.52 3.23 2.93
CA LEU A 55 -8.70 3.66 1.80
C LEU A 55 -9.21 3.04 0.49
N TYR A 56 -9.52 1.75 0.52
CA TYR A 56 -10.06 1.05 -0.64
C TYR A 56 -11.38 1.66 -1.10
N GLN A 57 -12.30 1.94 -0.17
CA GLN A 57 -13.60 2.54 -0.47
C GLN A 57 -13.48 3.97 -0.98
N GLN A 58 -12.42 4.67 -0.63
CA GLN A 58 -12.13 6.02 -1.10
C GLN A 58 -11.36 6.04 -2.44
N ASP A 59 -11.17 4.87 -3.05
CA ASP A 59 -10.43 4.72 -4.30
C ASP A 59 -8.96 5.18 -4.19
N THR A 60 -8.38 5.04 -3.02
CA THR A 60 -6.99 5.41 -2.76
C THR A 60 -6.07 4.24 -3.08
N PRO A 61 -5.03 4.43 -3.92
CA PRO A 61 -4.02 3.39 -4.11
C PRO A 61 -3.34 3.03 -2.80
N ILE A 62 -3.18 1.73 -2.53
CA ILE A 62 -2.67 1.22 -1.25
C ILE A 62 -1.39 0.44 -1.48
N ILE A 63 -0.33 0.83 -0.79
CA ILE A 63 0.91 0.08 -0.73
C ILE A 63 1.08 -0.38 0.73
N ALA A 64 0.81 -1.66 1.00
CA ALA A 64 0.90 -2.20 2.36
C ALA A 64 2.21 -2.97 2.53
N LEU A 65 3.00 -2.59 3.52
CA LEU A 65 4.26 -3.27 3.84
C LEU A 65 3.99 -4.39 4.85
N CYS A 66 3.38 -5.45 4.35
CA CYS A 66 3.05 -6.64 5.14
C CYS A 66 2.81 -7.82 4.18
N ALA A 67 2.49 -8.98 4.74
CA ALA A 67 2.20 -10.16 3.94
C ALA A 67 0.95 -9.96 3.07
N ALA A 68 1.02 -10.42 1.82
CA ALA A 68 -0.08 -10.29 0.87
C ALA A 68 -1.39 -10.91 1.39
N GLY A 69 -1.31 -12.04 2.06
CA GLY A 69 -2.50 -12.71 2.62
C GLY A 69 -3.24 -11.88 3.66
N ILE A 70 -2.53 -11.05 4.41
CA ILE A 70 -3.16 -10.14 5.37
C ILE A 70 -4.01 -9.12 4.64
N VAL A 71 -3.47 -8.52 3.58
CA VAL A 71 -4.18 -7.53 2.78
C VAL A 71 -5.43 -8.13 2.13
N ILE A 72 -5.27 -9.30 1.51
CA ILE A 72 -6.38 -9.98 0.84
C ILE A 72 -7.49 -10.33 1.82
N ARG A 73 -7.17 -10.89 2.98
CA ARG A 73 -8.18 -11.21 4.00
C ARG A 73 -8.88 -9.97 4.52
N THR A 74 -8.12 -8.88 4.68
CA THR A 74 -8.69 -7.61 5.14
C THR A 74 -9.72 -7.06 4.15
N LEU A 75 -9.42 -7.14 2.85
CA LEU A 75 -10.27 -6.57 1.81
C LEU A 75 -11.34 -7.54 1.28
N ALA A 76 -11.24 -8.82 1.62
CA ALA A 76 -12.14 -9.85 1.08
C ALA A 76 -13.64 -9.48 1.15
N PRO A 77 -14.16 -8.92 2.26
CA PRO A 77 -15.57 -8.55 2.31
C PRO A 77 -15.98 -7.53 1.25
N LEU A 78 -15.05 -6.68 0.81
CA LEU A 78 -15.32 -5.63 -0.17
C LEU A 78 -15.17 -6.11 -1.62
N LEU A 79 -14.58 -7.27 -1.84
CA LEU A 79 -14.28 -7.79 -3.17
C LEU A 79 -15.49 -8.51 -3.81
N LEU A 80 -16.58 -8.65 -3.08
CA LEU A 80 -17.79 -9.26 -3.58
C LEU A 80 -18.55 -8.35 -4.54
N GLU A 81 -18.30 -7.06 -4.49
CA GLU A 81 -18.93 -6.10 -5.38
C GLU A 81 -18.03 -5.85 -6.59
N LYS A 82 -18.64 -5.83 -7.78
CA LYS A 82 -17.94 -5.48 -9.00
C LYS A 82 -17.88 -3.97 -9.16
N GLY A 83 -16.75 -3.48 -9.59
CA GLY A 83 -16.56 -2.07 -9.82
C GLY A 83 -15.09 -1.74 -10.03
N ALA A 84 -14.81 -0.46 -10.19
CA ALA A 84 -13.43 0.00 -10.30
C ALA A 84 -12.73 -0.19 -8.95
N GLU A 85 -11.55 -0.80 -9.00
CA GLU A 85 -10.72 -1.02 -7.82
C GLU A 85 -9.50 -0.12 -7.87
N PRO A 86 -9.09 0.47 -6.73
CA PRO A 86 -7.80 1.14 -6.69
C PRO A 86 -6.67 0.12 -6.80
N PRO A 87 -5.48 0.52 -7.24
CA PRO A 87 -4.31 -0.33 -7.14
C PRO A 87 -4.02 -0.70 -5.70
N VAL A 88 -3.80 -1.99 -5.44
CA VAL A 88 -3.43 -2.49 -4.11
C VAL A 88 -2.24 -3.42 -4.26
N LEU A 89 -1.16 -3.11 -3.54
CA LEU A 89 0.08 -3.88 -3.57
C LEU A 89 0.49 -4.27 -2.15
N ALA A 90 1.17 -5.39 -2.03
CA ALA A 90 1.92 -5.74 -0.84
C ALA A 90 3.41 -5.66 -1.14
N VAL A 91 4.17 -5.10 -0.21
CA VAL A 91 5.62 -4.98 -0.32
C VAL A 91 6.24 -5.62 0.91
N ALA A 92 7.27 -6.42 0.72
CA ALA A 92 8.02 -6.98 1.84
C ALA A 92 8.70 -5.86 2.63
N GLU A 93 8.70 -5.97 3.95
CA GLU A 93 9.25 -4.93 4.84
C GLU A 93 10.72 -4.65 4.57
N ASP A 94 11.47 -5.66 4.13
CA ASP A 94 12.90 -5.54 3.79
C ASP A 94 13.14 -5.14 2.33
N ALA A 95 12.09 -4.75 1.61
CA ALA A 95 12.15 -4.36 0.20
C ALA A 95 12.51 -5.51 -0.76
N SER A 96 12.32 -6.76 -0.37
CA SER A 96 12.72 -7.93 -1.17
C SER A 96 11.69 -8.35 -2.21
N ALA A 97 10.44 -7.88 -2.10
CA ALA A 97 9.38 -8.28 -3.03
C ALA A 97 8.31 -7.18 -3.14
N VAL A 98 7.77 -7.02 -4.34
CA VAL A 98 6.62 -6.16 -4.62
C VAL A 98 5.59 -7.01 -5.34
N VAL A 99 4.39 -7.12 -4.76
CA VAL A 99 3.36 -8.02 -5.25
C VAL A 99 2.09 -7.23 -5.56
N PRO A 100 1.71 -7.06 -6.85
CA PRO A 100 0.43 -6.46 -7.19
C PRO A 100 -0.70 -7.42 -6.83
N LEU A 101 -1.74 -6.91 -6.17
CA LEU A 101 -2.84 -7.74 -5.68
C LEU A 101 -4.17 -7.43 -6.37
N LEU A 102 -4.52 -6.17 -6.50
CA LEU A 102 -5.82 -5.72 -7.02
C LEU A 102 -5.63 -4.47 -7.88
N GLY A 103 -6.61 -4.21 -8.75
CA GLY A 103 -6.63 -2.98 -9.53
C GLY A 103 -5.89 -3.08 -10.85
N GLY A 104 -5.97 -4.23 -11.54
CA GLY A 104 -5.31 -4.43 -12.83
C GLY A 104 -5.69 -3.38 -13.87
N LEU A 105 -6.96 -2.98 -13.93
CA LEU A 105 -7.42 -1.92 -14.81
C LEU A 105 -7.06 -0.52 -14.30
N GLY A 106 -6.73 -0.41 -13.02
CA GLY A 106 -6.36 0.84 -12.39
C GLY A 106 -4.86 1.16 -12.41
N GLY A 107 -4.04 0.32 -13.05
CA GLY A 107 -2.62 0.58 -13.20
C GLY A 107 -1.72 -0.05 -12.15
N VAL A 108 -2.20 -1.09 -11.41
CA VAL A 108 -1.40 -1.72 -10.35
C VAL A 108 -0.09 -2.30 -10.88
N ASN A 109 -0.08 -2.83 -12.10
CA ASN A 109 1.14 -3.41 -12.67
C ASN A 109 2.19 -2.35 -12.97
N ASP A 110 1.77 -1.18 -13.47
CA ASP A 110 2.67 -0.06 -13.70
C ASP A 110 3.23 0.48 -12.38
N LEU A 111 2.37 0.60 -11.37
CA LEU A 111 2.78 1.04 -10.05
C LEU A 111 3.79 0.07 -9.43
N ALA A 112 3.55 -1.24 -9.57
CA ALA A 112 4.47 -2.26 -9.10
C ALA A 112 5.83 -2.15 -9.79
N ARG A 113 5.85 -1.88 -11.09
CA ARG A 113 7.10 -1.70 -11.84
C ARG A 113 7.89 -0.48 -11.36
N VAL A 114 7.21 0.63 -11.13
CA VAL A 114 7.85 1.86 -10.61
C VAL A 114 8.48 1.59 -9.24
N ILE A 115 7.74 0.96 -8.35
CA ILE A 115 8.23 0.66 -7.00
C ILE A 115 9.39 -0.33 -7.06
N ALA A 116 9.25 -1.43 -7.80
CA ALA A 116 10.29 -2.43 -7.91
C ALA A 116 11.59 -1.86 -8.49
N ALA A 117 11.47 -1.04 -9.54
CA ALA A 117 12.64 -0.39 -10.13
C ALA A 117 13.34 0.52 -9.12
N GLY A 118 12.59 1.31 -8.36
CA GLY A 118 13.14 2.20 -7.34
C GLY A 118 13.74 1.47 -6.15
N LEU A 119 13.26 0.25 -5.86
CA LEU A 119 13.83 -0.59 -4.82
C LEU A 119 14.96 -1.50 -5.33
N GLY A 120 15.18 -1.54 -6.64
CA GLY A 120 16.25 -2.34 -7.24
C GLY A 120 15.92 -3.84 -7.32
N ILE A 121 14.63 -4.20 -7.45
CA ILE A 121 14.19 -5.60 -7.52
C ILE A 121 13.28 -5.81 -8.72
N ALA A 122 13.13 -7.08 -9.14
CA ALA A 122 12.17 -7.44 -10.16
C ALA A 122 10.76 -7.53 -9.55
N PRO A 123 9.70 -7.06 -10.24
CA PRO A 123 8.33 -7.25 -9.75
C PRO A 123 7.95 -8.73 -9.82
N ALA A 124 7.12 -9.15 -8.88
CA ALA A 124 6.62 -10.51 -8.81
C ALA A 124 5.58 -10.76 -9.93
#